data_01947d9231e521087eb83673499cd8d7
#
_entry.id   01947d9231e521087eb83673499cd8d7
#
_cell.length_a   1.000
_cell.length_b   1.000
_cell.length_c   1.000
_cell.angle_alpha   90.00
_cell.angle_beta   90.00
_cell.angle_gamma   90.00
#
_symmetry.space_group_name_H-M   'P 1'
#
loop_
_entity.id
_entity.type
_entity.pdbx_description
1 polymer ?
#
loop_
_entity_poly.entity_id
_entity_poly.type
_entity_poly.pdbx_seq_one_letter_code
_entity_poly.pdbx_strand_id
1 'polypeptide(L)'
;MTDDLVLRRQVCFALYAASRALTDVYRPILDRLGLTYPQYLVLLVLWERPDDAPTVSELGAELRLDSGTLSPLLKRLEAAGLVVRQRSARDERRVEVGLTEQGRALRQQVDDVPLRIARATGLGIAELVELRDTLTRVTDTIHRQKEQ
;
A
#
# COMPACT_ATOMS: atom_id res chain seq x y z
N MET A 1 5.02 34.46 -14.69
CA MET A 1 5.74 33.76 -13.59
C MET A 1 5.07 33.93 -12.22
N THR A 2 4.48 35.05 -11.95
CA THR A 2 3.76 35.28 -10.68
C THR A 2 2.50 34.41 -10.49
N ASP A 3 2.04 33.78 -11.55
CA ASP A 3 0.79 33.02 -11.57
C ASP A 3 0.98 31.54 -11.19
N ASP A 4 2.22 31.08 -11.04
CA ASP A 4 2.55 29.68 -10.74
C ASP A 4 2.43 29.34 -9.26
N LEU A 5 2.33 30.34 -8.38
CA LEU A 5 2.18 30.15 -6.94
C LEU A 5 0.72 30.15 -6.47
N VAL A 6 -0.23 29.96 -7.38
CA VAL A 6 -1.64 29.83 -7.04
C VAL A 6 -1.92 28.39 -6.63
N LEU A 7 -2.47 28.21 -5.44
CA LEU A 7 -2.71 26.87 -4.84
C LEU A 7 -3.41 25.90 -5.78
N ARG A 8 -4.51 26.31 -6.42
CA ARG A 8 -5.29 25.46 -7.33
C ARG A 8 -4.55 24.99 -8.58
N ARG A 9 -3.39 25.64 -8.89
CA ARG A 9 -2.55 25.28 -10.04
C ARG A 9 -1.43 24.30 -9.66
N GLN A 10 -1.26 24.03 -8.38
CA GLN A 10 -0.21 23.13 -7.90
C GLN A 10 -0.63 21.68 -8.04
N VAL A 11 0.10 20.92 -8.86
CA VAL A 11 -0.13 19.48 -9.01
C VAL A 11 0.08 18.74 -7.69
N CYS A 12 1.05 19.17 -6.90
CA CYS A 12 1.33 18.57 -5.59
C CYS A 12 0.16 18.72 -4.62
N PHE A 13 -0.49 19.89 -4.64
CA PHE A 13 -1.70 20.10 -3.84
C PHE A 13 -2.84 19.19 -4.30
N ALA A 14 -3.03 19.04 -5.62
CA ALA A 14 -4.05 18.15 -6.16
C ALA A 14 -3.82 16.69 -5.74
N LEU A 15 -2.57 16.23 -5.79
CA LEU A 15 -2.19 14.89 -5.32
C LEU A 15 -2.43 14.72 -3.83
N TYR A 16 -2.03 15.70 -3.04
CA TYR A 16 -2.23 15.70 -1.58
C TYR A 16 -3.70 15.66 -1.21
N ALA A 17 -4.52 16.50 -1.83
CA ALA A 17 -5.96 16.55 -1.58
C ALA A 17 -6.66 15.24 -2.00
N ALA A 18 -6.32 14.70 -3.18
CA ALA A 18 -6.87 13.45 -3.67
C ALA A 18 -6.49 12.27 -2.77
N SER A 19 -5.23 12.21 -2.32
CA SER A 19 -4.75 11.18 -1.41
C SER A 19 -5.52 11.20 -0.09
N ARG A 20 -5.75 12.37 0.49
CA ARG A 20 -6.55 12.51 1.71
C ARG A 20 -8.00 12.10 1.51
N ALA A 21 -8.62 12.54 0.40
CA ALA A 21 -10.00 12.20 0.08
C ALA A 21 -10.19 10.69 -0.03
N LEU A 22 -9.27 9.99 -0.72
CA LEU A 22 -9.30 8.53 -0.83
C LEU A 22 -9.09 7.84 0.51
N THR A 23 -8.19 8.35 1.34
CA THR A 23 -7.97 7.82 2.69
C THR A 23 -9.26 7.92 3.52
N ASP A 24 -10.00 9.00 3.40
CA ASP A 24 -11.28 9.16 4.08
C ASP A 24 -12.34 8.14 3.60
N VAL A 25 -12.29 7.74 2.33
CA VAL A 25 -13.17 6.67 1.82
C VAL A 25 -12.75 5.31 2.37
N TYR A 26 -11.45 5.02 2.43
CA TYR A 26 -10.92 3.75 2.95
C TYR A 26 -11.20 3.57 4.45
N ARG A 27 -11.11 4.63 5.23
CA ARG A 27 -11.14 4.56 6.69
C ARG A 27 -12.33 3.78 7.26
N PRO A 28 -13.60 4.11 6.94
CA PRO A 28 -14.72 3.35 7.50
C PRO A 28 -14.77 1.90 7.03
N ILE A 29 -14.25 1.61 5.83
CA ILE A 29 -14.19 0.26 5.29
C ILE A 29 -13.19 -0.58 6.08
N LEU A 30 -12.00 -0.05 6.28
CA LEU A 30 -10.90 -0.74 6.96
C LEU A 30 -11.09 -0.80 8.48
N ASP A 31 -11.71 0.21 9.08
CA ASP A 31 -12.01 0.23 10.53
C ASP A 31 -12.86 -0.97 10.95
N ARG A 32 -13.78 -1.39 10.10
CA ARG A 32 -14.60 -2.59 10.34
C ARG A 32 -13.77 -3.86 10.46
N LEU A 33 -12.60 -3.87 9.83
CA LEU A 33 -11.69 -5.01 9.79
C LEU A 33 -10.52 -4.84 10.79
N GLY A 34 -10.50 -3.73 11.52
CA GLY A 34 -9.41 -3.42 12.45
C GLY A 34 -8.10 -3.09 11.75
N LEU A 35 -8.15 -2.62 10.49
CA LEU A 35 -6.97 -2.35 9.68
C LEU A 35 -6.77 -0.85 9.45
N THR A 36 -5.51 -0.45 9.35
CA THR A 36 -5.11 0.83 8.76
C THR A 36 -4.82 0.63 7.26
N TYR A 37 -4.77 1.72 6.50
CA TYR A 37 -4.43 1.64 5.08
C TYR A 37 -3.04 1.02 4.83
N PRO A 38 -1.96 1.40 5.55
CA PRO A 38 -0.67 0.72 5.37
C PRO A 38 -0.69 -0.77 5.67
N GLN A 39 -1.45 -1.20 6.67
CA GLN A 39 -1.64 -2.63 6.95
C GLN A 39 -2.33 -3.35 5.80
N TYR A 40 -3.36 -2.73 5.24
CA TYR A 40 -4.05 -3.25 4.06
C TYR A 40 -3.09 -3.41 2.87
N LEU A 41 -2.18 -2.45 2.65
CA LEU A 41 -1.18 -2.54 1.58
C LEU A 41 -0.23 -3.74 1.77
N VAL A 42 0.21 -4.00 2.99
CA VAL A 42 1.01 -5.18 3.30
C VAL A 42 0.25 -6.45 2.93
N LEU A 43 -1.00 -6.53 3.36
CA LEU A 43 -1.83 -7.70 3.08
C LEU A 43 -2.07 -7.90 1.59
N LEU A 44 -2.22 -6.82 0.81
CA LEU A 44 -2.35 -6.92 -0.65
C LEU A 44 -1.15 -7.64 -1.28
N VAL A 45 0.07 -7.29 -0.87
CA VAL A 45 1.28 -7.97 -1.36
C VAL A 45 1.27 -9.45 -0.96
N LEU A 46 0.91 -9.76 0.27
CA LEU A 46 0.90 -11.13 0.77
C LEU A 46 -0.20 -11.98 0.12
N TRP A 47 -1.36 -11.41 -0.15
CA TRP A 47 -2.45 -12.12 -0.84
C TRP A 47 -2.11 -12.43 -2.31
N GLU A 48 -1.27 -11.63 -2.93
CA GLU A 48 -0.79 -11.88 -4.28
C GLU A 48 0.16 -13.09 -4.33
N ARG A 49 0.89 -13.34 -3.25
CA ARG A 49 1.88 -14.41 -3.13
C ARG A 49 1.64 -15.27 -1.88
N PRO A 50 0.49 -15.94 -1.76
CA PRO A 50 0.12 -16.63 -0.52
C PRO A 50 1.06 -17.78 -0.13
N ASP A 51 1.74 -18.39 -1.11
CA ASP A 51 2.62 -19.53 -0.90
C ASP A 51 4.10 -19.20 -1.14
N ASP A 52 4.43 -17.94 -1.43
CA ASP A 52 5.77 -17.46 -1.67
C ASP A 52 6.01 -16.18 -0.84
N ALA A 53 6.22 -16.39 0.45
CA ALA A 53 6.34 -15.31 1.42
C ALA A 53 7.54 -14.41 1.09
N PRO A 54 7.34 -13.10 0.89
CA PRO A 54 8.43 -12.16 0.68
C PRO A 54 9.25 -11.97 1.95
N THR A 55 10.51 -11.60 1.79
CA THR A 55 11.31 -11.13 2.92
C THR A 55 10.85 -9.72 3.33
N VAL A 56 11.21 -9.30 4.55
CA VAL A 56 10.93 -7.94 5.01
C VAL A 56 11.54 -6.90 4.06
N SER A 57 12.74 -7.16 3.56
CA SER A 57 13.43 -6.28 2.61
C SER A 57 12.68 -6.17 1.28
N GLU A 58 12.24 -7.29 0.71
CA GLU A 58 11.45 -7.33 -0.52
C GLU A 58 10.11 -6.59 -0.36
N LEU A 59 9.46 -6.81 0.77
CA LEU A 59 8.18 -6.16 1.10
C LEU A 59 8.34 -4.65 1.21
N GLY A 60 9.40 -4.19 1.88
CA GLY A 60 9.71 -2.77 2.00
C GLY A 60 9.98 -2.12 0.63
N ALA A 61 10.73 -2.79 -0.23
CA ALA A 61 11.00 -2.31 -1.59
C ALA A 61 9.71 -2.18 -2.40
N GLU A 62 8.85 -3.17 -2.34
CA GLU A 62 7.59 -3.17 -3.10
C GLU A 62 6.62 -2.09 -2.62
N LEU A 63 6.53 -1.90 -1.31
CA LEU A 63 5.68 -0.87 -0.69
C LEU A 63 6.33 0.52 -0.65
N ARG A 64 7.60 0.62 -1.03
CA ARG A 64 8.40 1.86 -0.96
C ARG A 64 8.47 2.41 0.46
N LEU A 65 8.63 1.51 1.43
CA LEU A 65 8.75 1.84 2.85
C LEU A 65 10.12 1.40 3.37
N ASP A 66 10.72 2.25 4.20
CA ASP A 66 11.94 1.87 4.91
C ASP A 66 11.66 0.89 6.05
N SER A 67 12.71 0.25 6.56
CA SER A 67 12.59 -0.74 7.64
C SER A 67 12.05 -0.13 8.94
N GLY A 68 12.37 1.13 9.21
CA GLY A 68 11.89 1.84 10.40
C GLY A 68 10.39 2.07 10.40
N THR A 69 9.80 2.27 9.23
CA THR A 69 8.35 2.41 9.05
C THR A 69 7.66 1.05 9.00
N LEU A 70 8.27 0.09 8.30
CA LEU A 70 7.68 -1.23 8.08
C LEU A 70 7.66 -2.09 9.34
N SER A 71 8.71 -2.04 10.15
CA SER A 71 8.84 -2.92 11.32
C SER A 71 7.71 -2.78 12.35
N PRO A 72 7.32 -1.56 12.79
CA PRO A 72 6.16 -1.41 13.68
C PRO A 72 4.85 -1.88 13.05
N LEU A 73 4.71 -1.68 11.75
CA LEU A 73 3.55 -2.10 10.98
C LEU A 73 3.39 -3.62 11.00
N LEU A 74 4.48 -4.36 10.77
CA LEU A 74 4.49 -5.81 10.81
C LEU A 74 4.23 -6.34 12.22
N LYS A 75 4.76 -5.69 13.26
CA LYS A 75 4.48 -6.05 14.65
C LYS A 75 3.00 -5.99 14.97
N ARG A 76 2.33 -4.95 14.51
CA ARG A 76 0.88 -4.78 14.72
C ARG A 76 0.07 -5.85 14.00
N LEU A 77 0.45 -6.17 12.76
CA LEU A 77 -0.20 -7.24 11.99
C LEU A 77 0.03 -8.62 12.63
N GLU A 78 1.22 -8.85 13.14
CA GLU A 78 1.54 -10.09 13.85
C GLU A 78 0.74 -10.19 15.16
N ALA A 79 0.67 -9.11 15.93
CA ALA A 79 -0.15 -9.04 17.15
C ALA A 79 -1.64 -9.25 16.88
N ALA A 80 -2.13 -8.81 15.72
CA ALA A 80 -3.51 -9.02 15.28
C ALA A 80 -3.76 -10.45 14.79
N GLY A 81 -2.73 -11.28 14.69
CA GLY A 81 -2.85 -12.67 14.25
C GLY A 81 -3.01 -12.85 12.75
N LEU A 82 -2.64 -11.84 11.94
CA LEU A 82 -2.84 -11.86 10.48
C LEU A 82 -1.61 -12.29 9.71
N VAL A 83 -0.42 -12.03 10.26
CA VAL A 83 0.86 -12.40 9.65
C VAL A 83 1.77 -13.07 10.66
N VAL A 84 2.76 -13.78 10.16
CA VAL A 84 3.82 -14.41 10.95
C VAL A 84 5.16 -14.08 10.31
N ARG A 85 6.15 -13.76 11.12
CA ARG A 85 7.52 -13.54 10.68
C ARG A 85 8.36 -14.74 11.05
N GLN A 86 9.07 -15.28 10.07
CA GLN A 86 9.93 -16.44 10.25
C GLN A 86 11.27 -16.21 9.56
N ARG A 87 12.34 -16.73 10.16
CA ARG A 87 13.64 -16.72 9.49
C ARG A 87 13.55 -17.62 8.25
N SER A 88 14.15 -17.14 7.14
CA SER A 88 14.17 -17.92 5.90
C SER A 88 14.92 -19.22 6.10
N ALA A 89 14.35 -20.32 5.59
CA ALA A 89 15.02 -21.62 5.55
C ALA A 89 16.24 -21.63 4.63
N ARG A 90 16.29 -20.69 3.66
CA ARG A 90 17.38 -20.59 2.69
C ARG A 90 18.52 -19.68 3.17
N ASP A 91 18.21 -18.65 3.97
CA ASP A 91 19.18 -17.72 4.49
C ASP A 91 18.70 -17.18 5.85
N GLU A 92 19.33 -17.65 6.92
CA GLU A 92 18.98 -17.31 8.32
C GLU A 92 19.06 -15.80 8.62
N ARG A 93 19.75 -15.02 7.78
CA ARG A 93 19.85 -13.57 7.93
C ARG A 93 18.62 -12.82 7.42
N ARG A 94 17.74 -13.53 6.71
CA ARG A 94 16.52 -12.95 6.13
C ARG A 94 15.30 -13.39 6.90
N VAL A 95 14.37 -12.47 7.08
CA VAL A 95 13.08 -12.73 7.73
C VAL A 95 11.99 -12.65 6.66
N GLU A 96 11.23 -13.72 6.55
CA GLU A 96 10.07 -13.81 5.65
C GLU A 96 8.79 -13.43 6.39
N VAL A 97 7.86 -12.83 5.68
CA VAL A 97 6.53 -12.44 6.19
C VAL A 97 5.48 -13.25 5.44
N GLY A 98 4.78 -14.08 6.17
CA GLY A 98 3.71 -14.94 5.61
C GLY A 98 2.35 -14.63 6.23
N LEU A 99 1.30 -15.08 5.56
CA LEU A 99 -0.07 -15.00 6.07
C LEU A 99 -0.32 -16.12 7.06
N THR A 100 -1.05 -15.83 8.13
CA THR A 100 -1.71 -16.84 8.95
C THR A 100 -2.97 -17.32 8.22
N GLU A 101 -3.61 -18.37 8.73
CA GLU A 101 -4.91 -18.81 8.22
C GLU A 101 -5.95 -17.69 8.31
N GLN A 102 -5.96 -16.96 9.43
CA GLN A 102 -6.83 -15.80 9.62
C GLN A 102 -6.53 -14.68 8.61
N GLY A 103 -5.26 -14.41 8.33
CA GLY A 103 -4.85 -13.44 7.32
C GLY A 103 -5.29 -13.82 5.92
N ARG A 104 -5.21 -15.10 5.55
CA ARG A 104 -5.71 -15.61 4.27
C ARG A 104 -7.23 -15.45 4.15
N ALA A 105 -7.96 -15.79 5.20
CA ALA A 105 -9.42 -15.69 5.21
C ALA A 105 -9.94 -14.27 5.10
N LEU A 106 -9.19 -13.30 5.61
CA LEU A 106 -9.56 -11.88 5.59
C LEU A 106 -9.73 -11.34 4.16
N ARG A 107 -9.02 -11.89 3.19
CA ARG A 107 -9.11 -11.47 1.79
C ARG A 107 -10.56 -11.44 1.27
N GLN A 108 -11.38 -12.40 1.66
CA GLN A 108 -12.77 -12.47 1.22
C GLN A 108 -13.60 -11.27 1.68
N GLN A 109 -13.22 -10.65 2.79
CA GLN A 109 -13.94 -9.50 3.34
C GLN A 109 -13.58 -8.18 2.65
N VAL A 110 -12.55 -8.16 1.80
CA VAL A 110 -12.07 -6.97 1.09
C VAL A 110 -12.21 -7.07 -0.44
N ASP A 111 -12.83 -8.12 -0.95
CA ASP A 111 -12.94 -8.37 -2.39
C ASP A 111 -13.63 -7.22 -3.14
N ASP A 112 -14.57 -6.52 -2.51
CA ASP A 112 -15.30 -5.40 -3.11
C ASP A 112 -14.62 -4.04 -2.94
N VAL A 113 -13.58 -3.96 -2.12
CA VAL A 113 -12.92 -2.69 -1.80
C VAL A 113 -12.38 -1.97 -3.04
N PRO A 114 -11.64 -2.63 -3.94
CA PRO A 114 -11.14 -1.94 -5.14
C PRO A 114 -12.24 -1.32 -5.99
N LEU A 115 -13.37 -2.02 -6.14
CA LEU A 115 -14.51 -1.50 -6.90
C LEU A 115 -15.16 -0.31 -6.21
N ARG A 116 -15.29 -0.36 -4.89
CA ARG A 116 -15.85 0.76 -4.11
C ARG A 116 -14.98 2.00 -4.22
N ILE A 117 -13.67 1.84 -4.16
CA ILE A 117 -12.72 2.95 -4.33
C ILE A 117 -12.78 3.49 -5.76
N ALA A 118 -12.79 2.63 -6.76
CA ALA A 118 -12.92 3.04 -8.15
C ALA A 118 -14.18 3.89 -8.38
N ARG A 119 -15.31 3.44 -7.87
CA ARG A 119 -16.56 4.19 -7.95
C ARG A 119 -16.50 5.54 -7.24
N ALA A 120 -15.84 5.61 -6.11
CA ALA A 120 -15.69 6.85 -5.36
C ALA A 120 -14.92 7.92 -6.13
N THR A 121 -14.02 7.53 -7.03
CA THR A 121 -13.25 8.46 -7.85
C THR A 121 -14.09 9.13 -8.94
N GLY A 122 -15.19 8.51 -9.35
CA GLY A 122 -15.99 8.96 -10.49
C GLY A 122 -15.36 8.74 -11.86
N LEU A 123 -14.18 8.08 -11.90
CA LEU A 123 -13.47 7.81 -13.16
C LEU A 123 -13.81 6.43 -13.72
N GLY A 124 -13.73 6.29 -15.05
CA GLY A 124 -13.79 4.99 -15.70
C GLY A 124 -12.53 4.18 -15.49
N ILE A 125 -12.60 2.88 -15.78
CA ILE A 125 -11.47 1.96 -15.57
C ILE A 125 -10.23 2.39 -16.37
N ALA A 126 -10.42 2.79 -17.65
CA ALA A 126 -9.30 3.24 -18.49
C ALA A 126 -8.65 4.50 -17.93
N GLU A 127 -9.43 5.44 -17.43
CA GLU A 127 -8.93 6.66 -16.81
C GLU A 127 -8.15 6.37 -15.53
N LEU A 128 -8.62 5.43 -14.71
CA LEU A 128 -7.94 5.01 -13.49
C LEU A 128 -6.59 4.35 -13.79
N VAL A 129 -6.55 3.49 -14.81
CA VAL A 129 -5.29 2.85 -15.25
C VAL A 129 -4.29 3.91 -15.71
N GLU A 130 -4.71 4.85 -16.53
CA GLU A 130 -3.86 5.94 -17.03
C GLU A 130 -3.34 6.81 -15.88
N LEU A 131 -4.20 7.18 -14.94
CA LEU A 131 -3.83 7.96 -13.77
C LEU A 131 -2.80 7.20 -12.90
N ARG A 132 -3.06 5.92 -12.61
CA ARG A 132 -2.13 5.07 -11.85
C ARG A 132 -0.76 5.02 -12.53
N ASP A 133 -0.73 4.78 -13.83
CA ASP A 133 0.51 4.65 -14.59
C ASP A 133 1.30 5.97 -14.62
N THR A 134 0.59 7.10 -14.74
CA THR A 134 1.19 8.43 -14.70
C THR A 134 1.81 8.71 -13.33
N LEU A 135 1.09 8.43 -12.25
CA LEU A 135 1.59 8.63 -10.89
C LEU A 135 2.78 7.71 -10.57
N THR A 136 2.74 6.47 -11.03
CA THR A 136 3.85 5.53 -10.87
C THR A 136 5.11 6.05 -11.57
N ARG A 137 4.97 6.53 -12.81
CA ARG A 137 6.07 7.12 -13.58
C ARG A 137 6.68 8.34 -12.88
N VAL A 138 5.84 9.20 -12.30
CA VAL A 138 6.29 10.37 -11.52
C VAL A 138 7.12 9.92 -10.32
N THR A 139 6.61 8.95 -9.57
CA THR A 139 7.28 8.41 -8.39
C THR A 139 8.64 7.80 -8.75
N ASP A 140 8.68 6.97 -9.78
CA ASP A 140 9.91 6.32 -10.23
C ASP A 140 10.97 7.34 -10.70
N THR A 141 10.54 8.39 -11.39
CA THR A 141 11.43 9.44 -11.85
C THR A 141 12.06 10.20 -10.69
N ILE A 142 11.25 10.56 -9.69
CA ILE A 142 11.73 11.28 -8.49
C ILE A 142 12.74 10.42 -7.71
N HIS A 143 12.45 9.12 -7.54
CA HIS A 143 13.33 8.21 -6.81
C HIS A 143 14.68 8.05 -7.52
N ARG A 144 14.70 7.89 -8.84
CA ARG A 144 15.96 7.79 -9.60
C ARG A 144 16.83 9.04 -9.48
N GLN A 145 16.23 10.22 -9.36
CA GLN A 145 16.97 11.47 -9.18
C GLN A 145 17.63 11.56 -7.81
N LYS A 146 17.06 10.94 -6.79
CA LYS A 146 17.65 10.94 -5.45
C LYS A 146 18.85 10.00 -5.31
N GLU A 147 18.95 9.01 -6.18
CA GLU A 147 20.06 8.04 -6.18
C GLU A 147 21.31 8.56 -6.93
N GLN A 148 21.22 9.69 -7.61
CA GLN A 148 22.31 10.38 -8.30
C GLN A 148 22.91 11.48 -7.44
#